data_3d1b525e77725cb9c9a5258d6b172f76
#
_entry.id   3d1b525e77725cb9c9a5258d6b172f76
#
_cell.length_a   1.000
_cell.length_b   1.000
_cell.length_c   1.000
_cell.angle_alpha   90.00
_cell.angle_beta   90.00
_cell.angle_gamma   90.00
#
_symmetry.space_group_name_H-M   'P 1'
#
loop_
_entity.id
_entity.type
_entity.pdbx_description
1 polymer ?
#
loop_
_entity_poly.entity_id
_entity_poly.type
_entity_poly.pdbx_seq_one_letter_code
_entity_poly.pdbx_strand_id
1 'polypeptide(L)'
;MAARVRLLGPPRLSAIVVLIRGAKAVEFRFFEIYRNAEYLLLLGKGALLSGGITVLAATFGLIIAFAIAGVRFARVPVLTQLTAAYVEFIRNTPLIVQLFFIAFGLPLLLGYEWPFWAHALLSLSINFSGYFAEILRAGLENSDSGQREAARALGLRPRPIFFLVITPVAIATMFASLNSQFIFLFLTTGIISEIGVADLTQAGLYIDSRTFRTFEVFLVLTAIYIGISMLFKAVLALVERRLFPWKFVR
;
A
#
# COMPACT_ATOMS: atom_id res chain seq x y z
N MET A 1 48.58 -4.53 34.66
CA MET A 1 47.79 -3.30 34.91
C MET A 1 46.36 -3.62 34.54
N ALA A 2 45.54 -4.10 35.49
CA ALA A 2 44.20 -4.64 35.29
C ALA A 2 43.20 -3.55 35.64
N ALA A 3 42.51 -2.99 34.65
CA ALA A 3 41.46 -2.03 34.83
C ALA A 3 40.17 -2.74 35.34
N ARG A 4 39.81 -2.48 36.60
CA ARG A 4 38.53 -2.93 37.19
C ARG A 4 37.37 -2.17 36.52
N VAL A 5 36.61 -2.88 35.70
CA VAL A 5 35.30 -2.44 35.24
C VAL A 5 34.36 -2.52 36.44
N ARG A 6 33.98 -1.36 37.01
CA ARG A 6 32.90 -1.27 38.01
C ARG A 6 31.58 -1.54 37.29
N LEU A 7 31.02 -2.71 37.51
CA LEU A 7 29.63 -3.00 37.14
C LEU A 7 28.74 -2.09 38.03
N LEU A 8 28.09 -1.14 37.37
CA LEU A 8 27.04 -0.34 38.01
C LEU A 8 25.92 -1.30 38.40
N GLY A 9 25.67 -1.41 39.71
CA GLY A 9 24.56 -2.24 40.23
C GLY A 9 23.20 -1.74 39.72
N PRO A 10 22.14 -2.56 39.83
CA PRO A 10 20.82 -2.20 39.34
C PRO A 10 20.34 -0.88 39.95
N PRO A 11 19.71 0.01 39.16
CA PRO A 11 19.27 1.31 39.68
C PRO A 11 18.30 1.10 40.85
N ARG A 12 18.56 1.78 41.99
CA ARG A 12 17.69 1.68 43.16
C ARG A 12 16.28 2.14 42.76
N LEU A 13 15.27 1.40 43.17
CA LEU A 13 13.85 1.72 42.97
C LEU A 13 13.51 3.20 43.31
N SER A 14 14.21 3.79 44.27
CA SER A 14 14.10 5.21 44.61
C SER A 14 14.51 6.15 43.47
N ALA A 15 15.51 5.80 42.67
CA ALA A 15 15.95 6.60 41.51
C ALA A 15 14.92 6.57 40.39
N ILE A 16 14.29 5.42 40.16
CA ILE A 16 13.20 5.26 39.17
C ILE A 16 11.97 6.06 39.61
N VAL A 17 11.61 6.04 40.90
CA VAL A 17 10.48 6.81 41.43
C VAL A 17 10.72 8.31 41.35
N VAL A 18 11.96 8.78 41.57
CA VAL A 18 12.32 10.20 41.41
C VAL A 18 12.27 10.64 39.96
N LEU A 19 12.72 9.78 39.00
CA LEU A 19 12.59 10.05 37.58
C LEU A 19 11.13 10.14 37.13
N ILE A 20 10.25 9.29 37.62
CA ILE A 20 8.81 9.32 37.30
C ILE A 20 8.11 10.54 37.95
N ARG A 21 8.51 10.94 39.16
CA ARG A 21 7.97 12.17 39.82
C ARG A 21 8.45 13.47 39.17
N GLY A 22 9.59 13.48 38.50
CA GLY A 22 10.13 14.64 37.78
C GLY A 22 9.63 14.78 36.33
N ALA A 23 8.93 13.80 35.81
CA ALA A 23 8.29 13.91 34.51
C ALA A 23 7.14 14.93 34.65
N LYS A 24 7.33 16.12 34.07
CA LYS A 24 6.24 17.08 33.91
C LYS A 24 5.09 16.35 33.23
N ALA A 25 3.88 16.44 33.81
CA ALA A 25 2.70 15.89 33.16
C ALA A 25 2.63 16.40 31.71
N VAL A 26 2.63 15.49 30.77
CA VAL A 26 2.53 15.85 29.34
C VAL A 26 1.13 16.41 29.13
N GLU A 27 1.03 17.74 29.00
CA GLU A 27 -0.24 18.37 28.64
C GLU A 27 -0.52 18.17 27.16
N PHE A 28 -1.46 17.30 26.83
CA PHE A 28 -1.95 17.13 25.47
C PHE A 28 -2.86 18.28 25.07
N ARG A 29 -2.55 18.93 23.96
CA ARG A 29 -3.30 20.11 23.47
C ARG A 29 -3.86 19.86 22.07
N PHE A 30 -4.67 18.84 21.93
CA PHE A 30 -5.33 18.50 20.65
C PHE A 30 -6.20 19.61 20.09
N PHE A 31 -6.71 20.50 20.96
CA PHE A 31 -7.56 21.62 20.54
C PHE A 31 -6.85 22.58 19.57
N GLU A 32 -5.52 22.68 19.61
CA GLU A 32 -4.74 23.53 18.71
C GLU A 32 -4.86 23.05 17.24
N ILE A 33 -5.07 21.75 17.02
CA ILE A 33 -5.27 21.16 15.71
C ILE A 33 -6.73 21.36 15.26
N TYR A 34 -7.69 21.03 16.14
CA TYR A 34 -9.12 21.06 15.78
C TYR A 34 -9.71 22.47 15.69
N ARG A 35 -9.15 23.43 16.40
CA ARG A 35 -9.61 24.83 16.41
C ARG A 35 -9.31 25.55 15.11
N ASN A 36 -8.29 25.13 14.38
CA ASN A 36 -7.90 25.76 13.14
C ASN A 36 -8.58 25.08 11.94
N ALA A 37 -9.53 25.79 11.33
CA ALA A 37 -10.26 25.30 10.15
C ALA A 37 -9.33 25.00 8.96
N GLU A 38 -8.23 25.74 8.82
CA GLU A 38 -7.23 25.51 7.78
C GLU A 38 -6.58 24.13 7.94
N TYR A 39 -6.22 23.72 9.17
CA TYR A 39 -5.61 22.42 9.42
C TYR A 39 -6.57 21.27 9.14
N LEU A 40 -7.85 21.41 9.50
CA LEU A 40 -8.86 20.41 9.18
C LEU A 40 -9.06 20.28 7.67
N LEU A 41 -9.05 21.41 6.96
CA LEU A 41 -9.15 21.41 5.49
C LEU A 41 -7.93 20.74 4.84
N LEU A 42 -6.72 21.01 5.34
CA LEU A 42 -5.49 20.36 4.85
C LEU A 42 -5.52 18.85 5.05
N LEU A 43 -5.90 18.40 6.26
CA LEU A 43 -6.05 16.96 6.55
C LEU A 43 -7.10 16.31 5.65
N GLY A 44 -8.24 16.98 5.43
CA GLY A 44 -9.30 16.50 4.55
C GLY A 44 -8.84 16.40 3.08
N LYS A 45 -8.18 17.43 2.55
CA LYS A 45 -7.63 17.43 1.19
C LYS A 45 -6.54 16.36 1.03
N GLY A 46 -5.62 16.28 2.00
CA GLY A 46 -4.58 15.24 2.01
C GLY A 46 -5.16 13.83 2.03
N ALA A 47 -6.18 13.58 2.86
CA ALA A 47 -6.88 12.31 2.93
C ALA A 47 -7.56 11.92 1.60
N LEU A 48 -8.23 12.89 0.95
CA LEU A 48 -8.85 12.69 -0.36
C LEU A 48 -7.81 12.39 -1.43
N LEU A 49 -6.67 13.10 -1.42
CA LEU A 49 -5.59 12.88 -2.38
C LEU A 49 -4.95 11.51 -2.18
N SER A 50 -4.59 11.14 -0.94
CA SER A 50 -4.04 9.81 -0.62
C SER A 50 -5.01 8.69 -1.02
N GLY A 51 -6.30 8.84 -0.70
CA GLY A 51 -7.35 7.89 -1.09
C GLY A 51 -7.51 7.79 -2.61
N GLY A 52 -7.55 8.93 -3.30
CA GLY A 52 -7.67 9.00 -4.77
C GLY A 52 -6.48 8.35 -5.49
N ILE A 53 -5.24 8.69 -5.08
CA ILE A 53 -4.03 8.08 -5.63
C ILE A 53 -4.03 6.56 -5.36
N THR A 54 -4.46 6.12 -4.18
CA THR A 54 -4.57 4.69 -3.86
C THR A 54 -5.48 3.96 -4.85
N VAL A 55 -6.69 4.46 -5.07
CA VAL A 55 -7.66 3.84 -5.97
C VAL A 55 -7.13 3.80 -7.41
N LEU A 56 -6.57 4.92 -7.89
CA LEU A 56 -6.02 5.00 -9.25
C LEU A 56 -4.80 4.08 -9.41
N ALA A 57 -3.85 4.11 -8.46
CA ALA A 57 -2.65 3.28 -8.51
C ALA A 57 -2.99 1.78 -8.43
N ALA A 58 -3.96 1.40 -7.59
CA ALA A 58 -4.44 0.02 -7.53
C ALA A 58 -5.09 -0.40 -8.86
N THR A 59 -5.89 0.47 -9.48
CA THR A 59 -6.54 0.19 -10.75
C THR A 59 -5.51 -0.03 -11.86
N PHE A 60 -4.58 0.90 -12.05
CA PHE A 60 -3.52 0.76 -13.06
C PHE A 60 -2.58 -0.41 -12.75
N GLY A 61 -2.20 -0.58 -11.49
CA GLY A 61 -1.39 -1.70 -11.03
C GLY A 61 -2.05 -3.05 -11.30
N LEU A 62 -3.35 -3.18 -11.05
CA LEU A 62 -4.13 -4.40 -11.37
C LEU A 62 -4.23 -4.65 -12.88
N ILE A 63 -4.43 -3.62 -13.71
CA ILE A 63 -4.46 -3.78 -15.17
C ILE A 63 -3.13 -4.35 -15.67
N ILE A 64 -2.00 -3.78 -15.22
CA ILE A 64 -0.66 -4.29 -15.56
C ILE A 64 -0.47 -5.72 -15.04
N ALA A 65 -0.87 -5.98 -13.80
CA ALA A 65 -0.76 -7.29 -13.17
C ALA A 65 -1.57 -8.37 -13.91
N PHE A 66 -2.78 -8.05 -14.38
CA PHE A 66 -3.59 -8.96 -15.18
C PHE A 66 -2.93 -9.27 -16.52
N ALA A 67 -2.34 -8.27 -17.19
CA ALA A 67 -1.61 -8.50 -18.42
C ALA A 67 -0.41 -9.45 -18.20
N ILE A 68 0.37 -9.21 -17.13
CA ILE A 68 1.50 -10.05 -16.73
C ILE A 68 1.04 -11.48 -16.43
N ALA A 69 0.00 -11.63 -15.60
CA ALA A 69 -0.54 -12.94 -15.23
C ALA A 69 -1.08 -13.71 -16.45
N GLY A 70 -1.73 -13.02 -17.38
CA GLY A 70 -2.20 -13.59 -18.65
C GLY A 70 -1.06 -14.11 -19.54
N VAL A 71 0.01 -13.34 -19.69
CA VAL A 71 1.22 -13.74 -20.44
C VAL A 71 1.85 -14.99 -19.83
N ARG A 72 2.02 -15.00 -18.51
CA ARG A 72 2.62 -16.14 -17.77
C ARG A 72 1.73 -17.38 -17.82
N PHE A 73 0.42 -17.22 -17.70
CA PHE A 73 -0.54 -18.31 -17.81
C PHE A 73 -0.53 -18.93 -19.23
N ALA A 74 -0.46 -18.09 -20.28
CA ALA A 74 -0.37 -18.55 -21.65
C ALA A 74 1.00 -19.16 -22.01
N ARG A 75 1.98 -19.09 -21.10
CA ARG A 75 3.37 -19.58 -21.28
C ARG A 75 4.00 -19.08 -22.58
N VAL A 76 3.79 -17.78 -22.89
CA VAL A 76 4.36 -17.17 -24.10
C VAL A 76 5.89 -17.13 -23.95
N PRO A 77 6.65 -17.80 -24.84
CA PRO A 77 8.10 -17.80 -24.76
C PRO A 77 8.67 -16.37 -24.74
N VAL A 78 9.80 -16.16 -24.07
CA VAL A 78 10.47 -14.86 -23.89
C VAL A 78 9.66 -13.89 -23.01
N LEU A 79 8.37 -13.61 -23.33
CA LEU A 79 7.55 -12.68 -22.54
C LEU A 79 7.33 -13.19 -21.11
N THR A 80 7.20 -14.49 -20.91
CA THR A 80 7.11 -15.09 -19.57
C THR A 80 8.37 -14.80 -18.76
N GLN A 81 9.55 -14.90 -19.36
CA GLN A 81 10.82 -14.61 -18.68
C GLN A 81 10.98 -13.11 -18.40
N LEU A 82 10.65 -12.25 -19.37
CA LEU A 82 10.72 -10.80 -19.22
C LEU A 82 9.77 -10.30 -18.12
N THR A 83 8.53 -10.81 -18.10
CA THR A 83 7.57 -10.45 -17.04
C THR A 83 7.99 -11.00 -15.67
N ALA A 84 8.66 -12.15 -15.62
CA ALA A 84 9.23 -12.67 -14.38
C ALA A 84 10.33 -11.75 -13.85
N ALA A 85 11.30 -11.41 -14.71
CA ALA A 85 12.39 -10.49 -14.36
C ALA A 85 11.86 -9.11 -13.92
N TYR A 86 10.83 -8.58 -14.60
CA TYR A 86 10.16 -7.35 -14.20
C TYR A 86 9.59 -7.44 -12.78
N VAL A 87 8.81 -8.49 -12.48
CA VAL A 87 8.19 -8.66 -11.16
C VAL A 87 9.26 -8.80 -10.07
N GLU A 88 10.31 -9.57 -10.32
CA GLU A 88 11.43 -9.72 -9.39
C GLU A 88 12.16 -8.39 -9.17
N PHE A 89 12.47 -7.66 -10.22
CA PHE A 89 13.13 -6.36 -10.13
C PHE A 89 12.29 -5.37 -9.30
N ILE A 90 11.00 -5.23 -9.60
CA ILE A 90 10.10 -4.31 -8.90
C ILE A 90 9.96 -4.66 -7.41
N ARG A 91 9.80 -5.95 -7.09
CA ARG A 91 9.60 -6.39 -5.69
C ARG A 91 10.89 -6.39 -4.86
N ASN A 92 12.04 -6.49 -5.49
CA ASN A 92 13.34 -6.49 -4.80
C ASN A 92 14.00 -5.10 -4.77
N THR A 93 13.34 -4.06 -5.29
CA THR A 93 13.82 -2.69 -5.23
C THR A 93 12.96 -1.87 -4.25
N PRO A 94 13.55 -1.09 -3.33
CA PRO A 94 12.77 -0.27 -2.39
C PRO A 94 11.90 0.74 -3.12
N LEU A 95 10.64 0.86 -2.70
CA LEU A 95 9.69 1.81 -3.31
C LEU A 95 10.20 3.25 -3.29
N ILE A 96 10.86 3.67 -2.20
CA ILE A 96 11.40 5.03 -2.10
C ILE A 96 12.40 5.32 -3.23
N VAL A 97 13.25 4.35 -3.57
CA VAL A 97 14.25 4.48 -4.66
C VAL A 97 13.55 4.58 -6.01
N GLN A 98 12.52 3.74 -6.25
CA GLN A 98 11.71 3.81 -7.47
C GLN A 98 11.01 5.16 -7.59
N LEU A 99 10.43 5.66 -6.49
CA LEU A 99 9.73 6.94 -6.43
C LEU A 99 10.66 8.10 -6.81
N PHE A 100 11.85 8.18 -6.20
CA PHE A 100 12.82 9.23 -6.50
C PHE A 100 13.34 9.13 -7.94
N PHE A 101 13.63 7.92 -8.42
CA PHE A 101 14.05 7.73 -9.81
C PHE A 101 12.97 8.19 -10.81
N ILE A 102 11.71 7.86 -10.56
CA ILE A 102 10.57 8.25 -11.41
C ILE A 102 10.30 9.75 -11.32
N ALA A 103 10.41 10.35 -10.11
CA ALA A 103 10.07 11.75 -9.91
C ALA A 103 11.17 12.72 -10.36
N PHE A 104 12.43 12.32 -10.28
CA PHE A 104 13.58 13.20 -10.57
C PHE A 104 14.50 12.63 -11.66
N GLY A 105 14.74 11.31 -11.69
CA GLY A 105 15.61 10.67 -12.66
C GLY A 105 15.04 10.64 -14.07
N LEU A 106 13.80 10.18 -14.23
CA LEU A 106 13.16 10.10 -15.56
C LEU A 106 12.96 11.47 -16.21
N PRO A 107 12.46 12.51 -15.51
CA PRO A 107 12.37 13.85 -16.09
C PRO A 107 13.69 14.39 -16.58
N LEU A 108 14.75 14.17 -15.80
CA LEU A 108 16.12 14.60 -16.18
C LEU A 108 16.61 13.87 -17.46
N LEU A 109 16.31 12.59 -17.59
CA LEU A 109 16.75 11.77 -18.73
C LEU A 109 15.95 12.01 -20.00
N LEU A 110 14.63 12.24 -19.87
CA LEU A 110 13.70 12.29 -20.99
C LEU A 110 13.22 13.72 -21.33
N GLY A 111 13.55 14.72 -20.52
CA GLY A 111 13.26 16.14 -20.79
C GLY A 111 11.77 16.49 -20.71
N TYR A 112 11.00 15.84 -19.82
CA TYR A 112 9.57 16.15 -19.64
C TYR A 112 9.30 16.74 -18.24
N GLU A 113 8.20 17.47 -18.12
CA GLU A 113 7.75 18.08 -16.86
C GLU A 113 6.32 17.59 -16.53
N TRP A 114 6.21 16.79 -15.49
CA TRP A 114 4.93 16.35 -14.93
C TRP A 114 4.77 16.82 -13.50
N PRO A 115 3.52 17.00 -13.02
CA PRO A 115 3.28 17.31 -11.63
C PRO A 115 3.64 16.11 -10.74
N PHE A 116 4.14 16.36 -9.54
CA PHE A 116 4.61 15.31 -8.63
C PHE A 116 3.57 14.24 -8.31
N TRP A 117 2.28 14.59 -8.24
CA TRP A 117 1.24 13.59 -8.06
C TRP A 117 1.17 12.56 -9.20
N ALA A 118 1.50 12.93 -10.42
CA ALA A 118 1.52 12.00 -11.56
C ALA A 118 2.71 11.04 -11.47
N HIS A 119 3.88 11.53 -11.03
CA HIS A 119 5.03 10.67 -10.74
C HIS A 119 4.75 9.70 -9.59
N ALA A 120 4.08 10.17 -8.52
CA ALA A 120 3.64 9.33 -7.42
C ALA A 120 2.68 8.23 -7.89
N LEU A 121 1.68 8.60 -8.71
CA LEU A 121 0.73 7.66 -9.29
C LEU A 121 1.43 6.60 -10.14
N LEU A 122 2.34 7.02 -11.02
CA LEU A 122 3.12 6.11 -11.86
C LEU A 122 3.98 5.16 -11.04
N SER A 123 4.72 5.69 -10.06
CA SER A 123 5.59 4.89 -9.20
C SER A 123 4.82 3.85 -8.40
N LEU A 124 3.72 4.24 -7.75
CA LEU A 124 2.87 3.34 -6.99
C LEU A 124 2.21 2.29 -7.89
N SER A 125 1.75 2.69 -9.10
CA SER A 125 1.14 1.75 -10.06
C SER A 125 2.14 0.68 -10.51
N ILE A 126 3.36 1.07 -10.86
CA ILE A 126 4.43 0.16 -11.26
C ILE A 126 4.81 -0.76 -10.09
N ASN A 127 5.07 -0.20 -8.92
CA ASN A 127 5.47 -0.98 -7.75
C ASN A 127 4.42 -2.03 -7.38
N PHE A 128 3.16 -1.61 -7.21
CA PHE A 128 2.09 -2.51 -6.80
C PHE A 128 1.64 -3.47 -7.91
N SER A 129 1.91 -3.18 -9.20
CA SER A 129 1.68 -4.14 -10.27
C SER A 129 2.50 -5.42 -10.08
N GLY A 130 3.73 -5.32 -9.59
CA GLY A 130 4.57 -6.47 -9.27
C GLY A 130 3.98 -7.35 -8.16
N TYR A 131 3.47 -6.74 -7.10
CA TYR A 131 2.84 -7.46 -6.00
C TYR A 131 1.50 -8.08 -6.41
N PHE A 132 0.65 -7.35 -7.11
CA PHE A 132 -0.61 -7.89 -7.62
C PHE A 132 -0.38 -9.01 -8.63
N ALA A 133 0.61 -8.89 -9.52
CA ALA A 133 0.94 -9.93 -10.49
C ALA A 133 1.35 -11.25 -9.80
N GLU A 134 2.09 -11.18 -8.70
CA GLU A 134 2.49 -12.36 -7.95
C GLU A 134 1.30 -13.00 -7.21
N ILE A 135 0.41 -12.20 -6.64
CA ILE A 135 -0.83 -12.70 -6.03
C ILE A 135 -1.68 -13.41 -7.10
N LEU A 136 -1.87 -12.77 -8.27
CA LEU A 136 -2.63 -13.35 -9.38
C LEU A 136 -1.99 -14.62 -9.91
N ARG A 137 -0.66 -14.66 -10.04
CA ARG A 137 0.08 -15.85 -10.47
C ARG A 137 -0.17 -17.03 -9.51
N ALA A 138 0.03 -16.78 -8.21
CA ALA A 138 -0.15 -17.82 -7.20
C ALA A 138 -1.56 -18.40 -7.22
N GLY A 139 -2.58 -17.59 -7.41
CA GLY A 139 -3.93 -18.11 -7.46
C GLY A 139 -4.31 -18.79 -8.76
N LEU A 140 -3.78 -18.32 -9.91
CA LEU A 140 -4.01 -19.01 -11.19
C LEU A 140 -3.32 -20.38 -11.21
N GLU A 141 -2.15 -20.52 -10.60
CA GLU A 141 -1.44 -21.81 -10.48
C GLU A 141 -2.14 -22.77 -9.54
N ASN A 142 -2.70 -22.26 -8.44
CA ASN A 142 -3.46 -23.05 -7.48
C ASN A 142 -4.93 -23.30 -7.92
N SER A 143 -5.33 -22.80 -9.10
CA SER A 143 -6.67 -23.08 -9.61
C SER A 143 -6.84 -24.57 -9.93
N ASP A 144 -7.97 -25.13 -9.51
CA ASP A 144 -8.29 -26.54 -9.60
C ASP A 144 -8.13 -27.07 -11.03
N SER A 145 -7.23 -28.04 -11.23
CA SER A 145 -7.01 -28.73 -12.52
C SER A 145 -8.31 -29.37 -13.03
N GLY A 146 -9.17 -29.86 -12.12
CA GLY A 146 -10.46 -30.46 -12.47
C GLY A 146 -11.41 -29.49 -13.15
N GLN A 147 -11.46 -28.23 -12.74
CA GLN A 147 -12.29 -27.22 -13.42
C GLN A 147 -11.81 -26.95 -14.84
N ARG A 148 -10.51 -26.95 -15.06
CA ARG A 148 -9.90 -26.76 -16.38
C ARG A 148 -10.18 -27.97 -17.28
N GLU A 149 -10.06 -29.17 -16.75
CA GLU A 149 -10.35 -30.40 -17.48
C GLU A 149 -11.83 -30.53 -17.83
N ALA A 150 -12.72 -30.22 -16.88
CA ALA A 150 -14.16 -30.20 -17.14
C ALA A 150 -14.54 -29.20 -18.23
N ALA A 151 -13.97 -27.99 -18.20
CA ALA A 151 -14.19 -26.97 -19.20
C ALA A 151 -13.69 -27.40 -20.60
N ARG A 152 -12.56 -28.11 -20.67
CA ARG A 152 -12.05 -28.72 -21.93
C ARG A 152 -12.96 -29.81 -22.43
N ALA A 153 -13.48 -30.68 -21.55
CA ALA A 153 -14.40 -31.74 -21.89
C ALA A 153 -15.71 -31.19 -22.49
N LEU A 154 -16.14 -29.99 -22.07
CA LEU A 154 -17.27 -29.23 -22.63
C LEU A 154 -16.94 -28.52 -23.98
N GLY A 155 -15.73 -28.72 -24.54
CA GLY A 155 -15.34 -28.15 -25.82
C GLY A 155 -14.96 -26.66 -25.79
N LEU A 156 -14.78 -26.08 -24.60
CA LEU A 156 -14.42 -24.68 -24.50
C LEU A 156 -12.98 -24.41 -25.01
N ARG A 157 -12.81 -23.30 -25.73
CA ARG A 157 -11.50 -22.85 -26.19
C ARG A 157 -10.67 -22.29 -25.05
N PRO A 158 -9.33 -22.22 -25.13
CA PRO A 158 -8.45 -21.75 -24.06
C PRO A 158 -8.80 -20.35 -23.51
N ARG A 159 -9.18 -19.40 -24.38
CA ARG A 159 -9.56 -18.05 -23.97
C ARG A 159 -10.81 -18.01 -23.07
N PRO A 160 -11.98 -18.58 -23.47
CA PRO A 160 -13.13 -18.73 -22.58
C PRO A 160 -12.80 -19.44 -21.26
N ILE A 161 -12.00 -20.50 -21.29
CA ILE A 161 -11.58 -21.20 -20.07
C ILE A 161 -10.86 -20.23 -19.13
N PHE A 162 -9.92 -19.44 -19.65
CA PHE A 162 -9.17 -18.47 -18.83
C PHE A 162 -10.10 -17.41 -18.22
N PHE A 163 -10.87 -16.69 -19.06
CA PHE A 163 -11.61 -15.52 -18.57
C PHE A 163 -12.92 -15.86 -17.85
N LEU A 164 -13.60 -16.95 -18.24
CA LEU A 164 -14.94 -17.26 -17.72
C LEU A 164 -14.95 -18.34 -16.62
N VAL A 165 -13.92 -19.19 -16.56
CA VAL A 165 -13.87 -20.29 -15.59
C VAL A 165 -12.77 -20.04 -14.55
N ILE A 166 -11.52 -19.93 -14.99
CA ILE A 166 -10.37 -19.93 -14.09
C ILE A 166 -10.23 -18.57 -13.38
N THR A 167 -10.25 -17.47 -14.11
CA THR A 167 -10.00 -16.14 -13.55
C THR A 167 -10.99 -15.73 -12.47
N PRO A 168 -12.32 -15.90 -12.62
CA PRO A 168 -13.28 -15.55 -11.56
C PRO A 168 -13.04 -16.32 -10.26
N VAL A 169 -12.78 -17.63 -10.36
CA VAL A 169 -12.53 -18.48 -9.19
C VAL A 169 -11.18 -18.11 -8.54
N ALA A 170 -10.15 -17.93 -9.34
CA ALA A 170 -8.83 -17.50 -8.87
C ALA A 170 -8.91 -16.15 -8.13
N ILE A 171 -9.61 -15.16 -8.69
CA ILE A 171 -9.80 -13.85 -8.03
C ILE A 171 -10.57 -14.03 -6.72
N ALA A 172 -11.64 -14.82 -6.71
CA ALA A 172 -12.44 -15.05 -5.51
C ALA A 172 -11.59 -15.66 -4.37
N THR A 173 -10.71 -16.61 -4.68
CA THR A 173 -9.83 -17.24 -3.68
C THR A 173 -8.76 -16.30 -3.15
N MET A 174 -8.25 -15.41 -4.00
CA MET A 174 -7.16 -14.46 -3.65
C MET A 174 -7.66 -13.10 -3.18
N PHE A 175 -8.97 -12.89 -3.16
CA PHE A 175 -9.54 -11.57 -2.86
C PHE A 175 -9.05 -11.00 -1.53
N ALA A 176 -8.89 -11.86 -0.51
CA ALA A 176 -8.34 -11.45 0.78
C ALA A 176 -6.90 -10.93 0.67
N SER A 177 -6.05 -11.57 -0.14
CA SER A 177 -4.67 -11.14 -0.38
C SER A 177 -4.63 -9.83 -1.17
N LEU A 178 -5.50 -9.68 -2.18
CA LEU A 178 -5.63 -8.43 -2.95
C LEU A 178 -6.10 -7.28 -2.06
N ASN A 179 -7.07 -7.52 -1.15
CA ASN A 179 -7.53 -6.53 -0.19
C ASN A 179 -6.41 -6.08 0.75
N SER A 180 -5.64 -7.04 1.30
CA SER A 180 -4.53 -6.71 2.18
C SER A 180 -3.48 -5.87 1.45
N GLN A 181 -3.19 -6.20 0.19
CA GLN A 181 -2.24 -5.44 -0.62
C GLN A 181 -2.77 -4.06 -1.00
N PHE A 182 -4.08 -3.92 -1.25
CA PHE A 182 -4.72 -2.61 -1.48
C PHE A 182 -4.61 -1.70 -0.25
N ILE A 183 -4.89 -2.25 0.94
CA ILE A 183 -4.76 -1.48 2.19
C ILE A 183 -3.29 -1.11 2.43
N PHE A 184 -2.36 -2.02 2.16
CA PHE A 184 -0.93 -1.74 2.27
C PHE A 184 -0.49 -0.63 1.30
N LEU A 185 -1.01 -0.59 0.06
CA LEU A 185 -0.82 0.51 -0.89
C LEU A 185 -1.26 1.84 -0.27
N PHE A 186 -2.46 1.89 0.32
CA PHE A 186 -2.95 3.11 0.97
C PHE A 186 -2.02 3.57 2.11
N LEU A 187 -1.61 2.66 2.99
CA LEU A 187 -0.68 2.99 4.08
C LEU A 187 0.69 3.46 3.58
N THR A 188 1.09 2.96 2.41
CA THR A 188 2.37 3.32 1.79
C THR A 188 2.31 4.67 1.05
N THR A 189 1.11 5.22 0.77
CA THR A 189 1.01 6.54 0.13
C THR A 189 1.70 7.65 0.91
N GLY A 190 1.83 7.53 2.22
CA GLY A 190 2.55 8.51 3.03
C GLY A 190 3.98 8.82 2.55
N ILE A 191 4.60 7.91 1.79
CA ILE A 191 5.95 8.11 1.23
C ILE A 191 5.98 9.17 0.12
N ILE A 192 4.83 9.47 -0.53
CA ILE A 192 4.80 10.44 -1.64
C ILE A 192 4.99 11.89 -1.16
N SER A 193 4.83 12.14 0.14
CA SER A 193 5.19 13.41 0.78
C SER A 193 6.66 13.77 0.55
N GLU A 194 7.56 12.77 0.45
CA GLU A 194 9.00 12.95 0.25
C GLU A 194 9.36 13.60 -1.10
N ILE A 195 8.47 13.54 -2.08
CA ILE A 195 8.64 14.22 -3.37
C ILE A 195 7.76 15.47 -3.48
N GLY A 196 7.20 15.96 -2.37
CA GLY A 196 6.43 17.20 -2.32
C GLY A 196 4.96 17.08 -2.70
N VAL A 197 4.40 15.87 -2.73
CA VAL A 197 2.95 15.68 -2.91
C VAL A 197 2.22 16.06 -1.63
N ALA A 198 1.20 16.92 -1.73
CA ALA A 198 0.43 17.40 -0.58
C ALA A 198 -0.61 16.35 -0.12
N ASP A 199 -0.12 15.17 0.26
CA ASP A 199 -0.90 14.04 0.77
C ASP A 199 -1.26 14.22 2.26
N LEU A 200 -1.87 13.20 2.87
CA LEU A 200 -2.24 13.23 4.28
C LEU A 200 -1.03 13.34 5.22
N THR A 201 0.09 12.68 4.90
CA THR A 201 1.33 12.76 5.69
C THR A 201 1.94 14.15 5.60
N GLN A 202 2.01 14.75 4.40
CA GLN A 202 2.50 16.11 4.19
C GLN A 202 1.66 17.14 4.96
N ALA A 203 0.32 16.97 4.99
CA ALA A 203 -0.55 17.82 5.79
C ALA A 203 -0.19 17.76 7.28
N GLY A 204 0.09 16.58 7.80
CA GLY A 204 0.55 16.40 9.18
C GLY A 204 1.91 17.04 9.45
N LEU A 205 2.89 16.83 8.58
CA LEU A 205 4.22 17.43 8.69
C LEU A 205 4.13 18.98 8.68
N TYR A 206 3.26 19.54 7.83
CA TYR A 206 3.01 20.97 7.81
C TYR A 206 2.42 21.48 9.14
N ILE A 207 1.42 20.81 9.70
CA ILE A 207 0.79 21.18 10.98
C ILE A 207 1.83 21.05 12.12
N ASP A 208 2.62 19.97 12.13
CA ASP A 208 3.69 19.76 13.11
C ASP A 208 4.72 20.89 13.08
N SER A 209 5.18 21.29 11.90
CA SER A 209 6.14 22.39 11.73
C SER A 209 5.63 23.74 12.25
N ARG A 210 4.31 23.93 12.34
CA ARG A 210 3.65 25.18 12.83
C ARG A 210 3.30 25.12 14.31
N THR A 211 2.97 23.95 14.81
CA THR A 211 2.48 23.77 16.19
C THR A 211 3.53 23.25 17.15
N PHE A 212 4.59 22.58 16.62
CA PHE A 212 5.58 21.84 17.42
C PHE A 212 4.94 20.80 18.35
N ARG A 213 3.84 20.15 17.86
CA ARG A 213 3.04 19.19 18.60
C ARG A 213 3.08 17.82 17.92
N THR A 214 4.28 17.32 17.71
CA THR A 214 4.55 16.08 16.97
C THR A 214 3.69 14.91 17.45
N PHE A 215 3.60 14.69 18.77
CA PHE A 215 2.84 13.57 19.30
C PHE A 215 1.35 13.66 18.96
N GLU A 216 0.73 14.81 19.23
CA GLU A 216 -0.70 15.03 19.00
C GLU A 216 -1.03 14.95 17.50
N VAL A 217 -0.20 15.55 16.65
CA VAL A 217 -0.40 15.54 15.18
C VAL A 217 -0.32 14.12 14.65
N PHE A 218 0.73 13.37 14.98
CA PHE A 218 0.88 12.01 14.47
C PHE A 218 -0.13 11.03 15.07
N LEU A 219 -0.63 11.27 16.29
CA LEU A 219 -1.75 10.50 16.82
C LEU A 219 -3.04 10.73 16.03
N VAL A 220 -3.33 12.00 15.67
CA VAL A 220 -4.47 12.35 14.80
C VAL A 220 -4.31 11.73 13.42
N LEU A 221 -3.12 11.83 12.80
CA LEU A 221 -2.84 11.17 11.52
C LEU A 221 -3.07 9.66 11.60
N THR A 222 -2.56 9.02 12.65
CA THR A 222 -2.76 7.59 12.87
C THR A 222 -4.23 7.23 12.92
N ALA A 223 -5.04 8.01 13.67
CA ALA A 223 -6.48 7.80 13.74
C ALA A 223 -7.17 7.95 12.37
N ILE A 224 -6.76 8.93 11.57
CA ILE A 224 -7.29 9.14 10.22
C ILE A 224 -6.89 7.99 9.30
N TYR A 225 -5.62 7.55 9.31
CA TYR A 225 -5.15 6.40 8.52
C TYR A 225 -5.90 5.11 8.87
N ILE A 226 -6.10 4.85 10.16
CA ILE A 226 -6.90 3.70 10.63
C ILE A 226 -8.34 3.83 10.13
N GLY A 227 -8.98 4.98 10.29
CA GLY A 227 -10.36 5.21 9.87
C GLY A 227 -10.56 4.97 8.37
N ILE A 228 -9.68 5.52 7.53
CA ILE A 228 -9.75 5.33 6.07
C ILE A 228 -9.44 3.87 5.69
N SER A 229 -8.46 3.23 6.33
CA SER A 229 -8.16 1.81 6.10
C SER A 229 -9.34 0.92 6.45
N MET A 230 -10.05 1.19 7.55
CA MET A 230 -11.26 0.47 7.92
C MET A 230 -12.41 0.72 6.93
N LEU A 231 -12.55 1.94 6.44
CA LEU A 231 -13.51 2.28 5.39
C LEU A 231 -13.21 1.49 4.10
N PHE A 232 -11.97 1.48 3.63
CA PHE A 232 -11.57 0.68 2.46
C PHE A 232 -11.85 -0.80 2.68
N LYS A 233 -11.49 -1.34 3.85
CA LYS A 233 -11.77 -2.74 4.19
C LYS A 233 -13.27 -3.05 4.13
N ALA A 234 -14.12 -2.18 4.66
CA ALA A 234 -15.57 -2.35 4.62
C ALA A 234 -16.12 -2.29 3.19
N VAL A 235 -15.66 -1.32 2.38
CA VAL A 235 -16.04 -1.20 0.96
C VAL A 235 -15.63 -2.43 0.18
N LEU A 236 -14.38 -2.88 0.33
CA LEU A 236 -13.85 -4.06 -0.36
C LEU A 236 -14.58 -5.34 0.06
N ALA A 237 -14.94 -5.49 1.35
CA ALA A 237 -15.78 -6.61 1.81
C ALA A 237 -17.18 -6.61 1.19
N LEU A 238 -17.76 -5.42 0.99
CA LEU A 238 -19.05 -5.28 0.30
C LEU A 238 -18.93 -5.65 -1.18
N VAL A 239 -17.85 -5.20 -1.84
CA VAL A 239 -17.53 -5.55 -3.23
C VAL A 239 -17.34 -7.07 -3.36
N GLU A 240 -16.59 -7.71 -2.45
CA GLU A 240 -16.40 -9.17 -2.43
C GLU A 240 -17.73 -9.92 -2.37
N ARG A 241 -18.61 -9.53 -1.45
CA ARG A 241 -19.94 -10.15 -1.31
C ARG A 241 -20.81 -10.01 -2.55
N ARG A 242 -20.71 -8.89 -3.27
CA ARG A 242 -21.47 -8.64 -4.49
C ARG A 242 -20.90 -9.36 -5.70
N LEU A 243 -19.58 -9.42 -5.84
CA LEU A 243 -18.91 -10.07 -6.97
C LEU A 243 -18.90 -11.59 -6.85
N PHE A 244 -18.81 -12.13 -5.64
CA PHE A 244 -18.65 -13.56 -5.38
C PHE A 244 -19.71 -14.09 -4.40
N PRO A 245 -21.04 -13.96 -4.72
CA PRO A 245 -22.11 -14.37 -3.81
C PRO A 245 -22.04 -15.87 -3.47
N TRP A 246 -21.57 -16.70 -4.41
CA TRP A 246 -21.43 -18.15 -4.21
C TRP A 246 -20.44 -18.53 -3.10
N LYS A 247 -19.53 -17.64 -2.73
CA LYS A 247 -18.55 -17.86 -1.65
C LYS A 247 -19.18 -17.80 -0.27
N PHE A 248 -20.35 -17.17 -0.15
CA PHE A 248 -21.06 -16.92 1.11
C PHE A 248 -22.36 -17.71 1.24
N VAL A 249 -22.74 -18.48 0.23
CA VAL A 249 -23.85 -19.44 0.30
C VAL A 249 -23.33 -20.70 0.96
N ARG A 250 -23.79 -20.98 2.17
CA ARG A 250 -23.55 -22.24 2.89
C ARG A 250 -24.64 -23.25 2.54
#